data_f9545c4fc979b3393f1aa340b6af04a4
#
_entry.id   f9545c4fc979b3393f1aa340b6af04a4
#
_cell.length_a   1.000
_cell.length_b   1.000
_cell.length_c   1.000
_cell.angle_alpha   90.00
_cell.angle_beta   90.00
_cell.angle_gamma   90.00
#
_symmetry.space_group_name_H-M   'P 1'
#
loop_
_entity.id
_entity.type
_entity.pdbx_description
1 polymer ?
#
loop_
_entity_poly.entity_id
_entity_poly.type
_entity_poly.pdbx_seq_one_letter_code
_entity_poly.pdbx_strand_id
1 'polypeptide(L)'
;MGTQAKGAIKLMEYAGKDAQLWAAIGREEQRQEDTIELIASENIVSKEVAAAQGSVLTNKYAEGYPGKRYYGGCQFIDQVEQLAIDHAKELFGAAYANVQPHSGSQANMAVYQALLKPGDTILGMGMDAGGHLTHGSKVNFSGKLYHTYGYELSPETEELDYDAILAQAKEIQPQLIVAGASAYSQIIDWDKFRQIADEVGAYLMVDMAHIAGLVATGYHPNPVPVADVVTTTTHKTLRGPRGGMILSKSEELGKKFNSAVFPGTQGGPLEHVIAGKAQAFYEDLQPAFKDYIGQVVKNAAAMAEVFNESETIRVVTGGTANHLLVLDLTKTGLTGKDAQALLDSVMITTNKEAIPNDQRSPFVTSGLRVGTPAITSRGFKEDDAKQVASLIIKALDNADDQTILAEVKEAVHALTQAHPVD
;
A
#
# COMPACT_ATOMS: atom_id res chain seq x y z
N MET A 1 -24.00 24.69 0.75
CA MET A 1 -25.09 24.20 -0.13
C MET A 1 -24.65 23.89 -1.58
N GLY A 2 -23.37 23.92 -1.93
CA GLY A 2 -22.91 23.82 -3.34
C GLY A 2 -22.28 22.49 -3.77
N THR A 3 -21.74 21.70 -2.89
CA THR A 3 -20.95 20.49 -3.21
C THR A 3 -21.76 19.20 -3.20
N GLN A 4 -22.72 19.04 -2.28
CA GLN A 4 -23.64 17.88 -2.28
C GLN A 4 -24.50 17.78 -3.56
N ALA A 5 -24.80 18.92 -4.20
CA ALA A 5 -25.63 18.92 -5.41
C ALA A 5 -24.93 18.37 -6.66
N LYS A 6 -23.60 18.47 -6.78
CA LYS A 6 -22.85 18.03 -7.99
C LYS A 6 -22.64 16.53 -8.06
N GLY A 7 -22.31 15.87 -6.95
CA GLY A 7 -22.18 14.41 -6.86
C GLY A 7 -23.54 13.73 -7.03
N ALA A 8 -24.55 14.20 -6.29
CA ALA A 8 -25.91 13.69 -6.38
C ALA A 8 -26.53 13.81 -7.79
N ILE A 9 -26.24 14.90 -8.52
CA ILE A 9 -26.71 15.09 -9.90
C ILE A 9 -26.08 14.06 -10.85
N LYS A 10 -24.78 13.76 -10.70
CA LYS A 10 -24.07 12.78 -11.55
C LYS A 10 -24.57 11.35 -11.32
N LEU A 11 -24.88 10.98 -10.08
CA LEU A 11 -25.48 9.68 -9.74
C LEU A 11 -26.92 9.56 -10.25
N MET A 12 -27.73 10.64 -10.21
CA MET A 12 -29.08 10.67 -10.73
C MET A 12 -29.14 10.46 -12.26
N GLU A 13 -28.11 10.87 -13.01
CA GLU A 13 -28.03 10.66 -14.46
C GLU A 13 -28.00 9.17 -14.84
N TYR A 14 -27.40 8.33 -14.00
CA TYR A 14 -27.25 6.89 -14.23
C TYR A 14 -28.24 6.03 -13.45
N ALA A 15 -28.93 6.57 -12.44
CA ALA A 15 -29.82 5.82 -11.55
C ALA A 15 -30.97 5.11 -12.28
N GLY A 16 -31.38 5.59 -13.45
CA GLY A 16 -32.41 4.96 -14.31
C GLY A 16 -31.93 3.74 -15.11
N LYS A 17 -30.61 3.39 -15.05
CA LYS A 17 -30.03 2.24 -15.78
C LYS A 17 -30.01 0.98 -14.92
N ASP A 18 -29.24 0.99 -13.84
CA ASP A 18 -29.19 -0.05 -12.82
C ASP A 18 -29.27 0.63 -11.44
N ALA A 19 -30.49 0.76 -10.95
CA ALA A 19 -30.77 1.49 -9.72
C ALA A 19 -30.07 0.85 -8.48
N GLN A 20 -29.90 -0.48 -8.47
CA GLN A 20 -29.27 -1.17 -7.35
C GLN A 20 -27.75 -0.89 -7.31
N LEU A 21 -27.08 -0.95 -8.47
CA LEU A 21 -25.66 -0.63 -8.59
C LEU A 21 -25.37 0.82 -8.17
N TRP A 22 -26.11 1.76 -8.76
CA TRP A 22 -25.87 3.19 -8.50
C TRP A 22 -26.22 3.60 -7.07
N ALA A 23 -27.25 2.97 -6.48
CA ALA A 23 -27.54 3.15 -5.07
C ALA A 23 -26.44 2.57 -4.16
N ALA A 24 -25.78 1.47 -4.56
CA ALA A 24 -24.65 0.93 -3.81
C ALA A 24 -23.43 1.85 -3.88
N ILE A 25 -23.12 2.39 -5.07
CA ILE A 25 -22.03 3.37 -5.26
C ILE A 25 -22.31 4.62 -4.40
N GLY A 26 -23.50 5.16 -4.41
CA GLY A 26 -23.85 6.32 -3.58
C GLY A 26 -23.77 6.06 -2.08
N ARG A 27 -24.08 4.85 -1.61
CA ARG A 27 -23.85 4.49 -0.20
C ARG A 27 -22.37 4.38 0.14
N GLU A 28 -21.53 3.92 -0.77
CA GLU A 28 -20.09 3.88 -0.57
C GLU A 28 -19.48 5.29 -0.56
N GLU A 29 -19.93 6.19 -1.44
CA GLU A 29 -19.53 7.61 -1.37
C GLU A 29 -19.88 8.22 -0.01
N GLN A 30 -21.10 7.98 0.49
CA GLN A 30 -21.52 8.47 1.80
C GLN A 30 -20.72 7.84 2.93
N ARG A 31 -20.39 6.53 2.85
CA ARG A 31 -19.55 5.86 3.83
C ARG A 31 -18.16 6.52 3.91
N GLN A 32 -17.54 6.79 2.78
CA GLN A 32 -16.23 7.45 2.73
C GLN A 32 -16.28 8.89 3.30
N GLU A 33 -17.37 9.63 3.07
CA GLU A 33 -17.58 10.95 3.69
C GLU A 33 -17.68 10.88 5.20
N ASP A 34 -18.46 9.92 5.72
CA ASP A 34 -18.83 9.84 7.14
C ASP A 34 -17.76 9.11 7.99
N THR A 35 -16.79 8.43 7.38
CA THR A 35 -15.87 7.53 8.08
C THR A 35 -14.45 8.09 8.11
N ILE A 36 -13.76 7.95 9.23
CA ILE A 36 -12.30 8.15 9.32
C ILE A 36 -11.60 6.87 8.81
N GLU A 37 -10.95 6.96 7.65
CA GLU A 37 -10.25 5.85 7.01
C GLU A 37 -8.80 5.78 7.49
N LEU A 38 -8.44 4.71 8.20
CA LEU A 38 -7.10 4.46 8.72
C LEU A 38 -6.46 3.17 8.20
N ILE A 39 -7.05 2.50 7.21
CA ILE A 39 -6.36 1.38 6.55
C ILE A 39 -5.13 1.92 5.84
N ALA A 40 -3.94 1.51 6.29
CA ALA A 40 -2.66 2.05 5.82
C ALA A 40 -2.38 1.86 4.32
N SER A 41 -3.12 0.98 3.66
CA SER A 41 -3.05 0.68 2.22
C SER A 41 -4.13 1.38 1.39
N GLU A 42 -4.91 2.28 1.99
CA GLU A 42 -5.95 3.05 1.31
C GLU A 42 -5.61 4.53 1.21
N ASN A 43 -6.17 5.18 0.19
CA ASN A 43 -6.01 6.60 -0.05
C ASN A 43 -7.16 7.14 -0.90
N ILE A 44 -7.26 8.46 -1.01
CA ILE A 44 -8.26 9.16 -1.82
C ILE A 44 -7.56 9.74 -3.05
N VAL A 45 -7.94 9.26 -4.23
CA VAL A 45 -7.39 9.76 -5.50
C VAL A 45 -7.92 11.15 -5.84
N SER A 46 -7.17 11.90 -6.65
CA SER A 46 -7.66 13.17 -7.21
C SER A 46 -8.82 12.95 -8.20
N LYS A 47 -9.59 14.01 -8.46
CA LYS A 47 -10.65 13.99 -9.48
C LYS A 47 -10.09 13.73 -10.88
N GLU A 48 -8.88 14.20 -11.15
CA GLU A 48 -8.17 14.02 -12.40
C GLU A 48 -7.78 12.54 -12.61
N VAL A 49 -7.25 11.89 -11.59
CA VAL A 49 -6.95 10.44 -11.61
C VAL A 49 -8.24 9.63 -11.84
N ALA A 50 -9.32 9.95 -11.14
CA ALA A 50 -10.61 9.29 -11.31
C ALA A 50 -11.18 9.51 -12.73
N ALA A 51 -11.08 10.73 -13.27
CA ALA A 51 -11.52 11.04 -14.62
C ALA A 51 -10.70 10.30 -15.70
N ALA A 52 -9.38 10.18 -15.51
CA ALA A 52 -8.51 9.42 -16.42
C ALA A 52 -8.91 7.93 -16.47
N GLN A 53 -9.23 7.34 -15.33
CA GLN A 53 -9.72 5.95 -15.25
C GLN A 53 -11.10 5.77 -15.93
N GLY A 54 -11.98 6.75 -15.86
CA GLY A 54 -13.30 6.73 -16.51
C GLY A 54 -13.26 7.11 -18.00
N SER A 55 -12.10 7.22 -18.62
CA SER A 55 -11.93 7.68 -20.00
C SER A 55 -12.23 6.60 -21.06
N VAL A 56 -12.33 7.03 -22.32
CA VAL A 56 -12.54 6.15 -23.48
C VAL A 56 -11.40 5.17 -23.76
N LEU A 57 -10.26 5.31 -23.07
CA LEU A 57 -9.11 4.43 -23.24
C LEU A 57 -9.42 2.98 -22.85
N THR A 58 -10.46 2.76 -22.02
CA THR A 58 -10.98 1.42 -21.70
C THR A 58 -11.45 0.64 -22.93
N ASN A 59 -11.79 1.32 -24.03
CA ASN A 59 -12.30 0.69 -25.24
C ASN A 59 -11.19 0.09 -26.13
N LYS A 60 -9.89 0.40 -25.86
CA LYS A 60 -8.79 0.07 -26.73
C LYS A 60 -8.02 -1.16 -26.28
N TYR A 61 -7.88 -2.13 -27.18
CA TYR A 61 -7.01 -3.29 -27.01
C TYR A 61 -5.58 -2.96 -27.48
N ALA A 62 -4.58 -3.08 -26.61
CA ALA A 62 -3.22 -2.59 -26.89
C ALA A 62 -2.11 -3.55 -26.44
N GLU A 63 -2.26 -4.86 -26.74
CA GLU A 63 -1.21 -5.85 -26.48
C GLU A 63 0.14 -5.44 -27.08
N GLY A 64 1.21 -5.69 -26.35
CA GLY A 64 2.56 -5.23 -26.67
C GLY A 64 2.93 -4.00 -25.85
N TYR A 65 3.83 -3.18 -26.40
CA TYR A 65 4.41 -2.00 -25.74
C TYR A 65 4.41 -0.81 -26.69
N PRO A 66 4.59 0.44 -26.22
CA PRO A 66 4.65 1.61 -27.08
C PRO A 66 5.56 1.42 -28.30
N GLY A 67 5.05 1.72 -29.49
CA GLY A 67 5.75 1.52 -30.76
C GLY A 67 5.87 0.07 -31.24
N LYS A 68 5.43 -0.92 -30.44
CA LYS A 68 5.50 -2.37 -30.76
C LYS A 68 4.20 -3.08 -30.36
N ARG A 69 3.07 -2.60 -30.87
CA ARG A 69 1.74 -3.18 -30.59
C ARG A 69 1.38 -4.27 -31.58
N TYR A 70 0.58 -5.23 -31.11
CA TYR A 70 -0.01 -6.26 -31.96
C TYR A 70 -1.28 -5.76 -32.70
N TYR A 71 -1.83 -4.61 -32.29
CA TYR A 71 -3.06 -4.04 -32.83
C TYR A 71 -2.81 -2.64 -33.40
N GLY A 72 -3.55 -2.27 -34.45
CA GLY A 72 -3.57 -0.92 -35.00
C GLY A 72 -4.33 0.07 -34.12
N GLY A 73 -4.19 1.37 -34.41
CA GLY A 73 -4.93 2.44 -33.73
C GLY A 73 -4.40 2.82 -32.35
N CYS A 74 -3.14 2.50 -32.04
CA CYS A 74 -2.53 2.73 -30.72
C CYS A 74 -1.72 4.03 -30.61
N GLN A 75 -1.74 4.88 -31.63
CA GLN A 75 -0.89 6.08 -31.66
C GLN A 75 -1.07 7.04 -30.47
N PHE A 76 -2.27 7.12 -29.88
CA PHE A 76 -2.53 7.95 -28.69
C PHE A 76 -2.36 7.15 -27.39
N ILE A 77 -2.65 5.85 -27.43
CA ILE A 77 -2.37 4.91 -26.35
C ILE A 77 -0.88 4.89 -26.05
N ASP A 78 -0.04 4.82 -27.09
CA ASP A 78 1.42 4.84 -26.94
C ASP A 78 1.92 6.11 -26.24
N GLN A 79 1.31 7.27 -26.51
CA GLN A 79 1.64 8.52 -25.83
C GLN A 79 1.29 8.45 -24.35
N VAL A 80 0.12 7.93 -24.00
CA VAL A 80 -0.33 7.83 -22.60
C VAL A 80 0.55 6.87 -21.81
N GLU A 81 0.81 5.67 -22.35
CA GLU A 81 1.66 4.68 -21.67
C GLU A 81 3.11 5.19 -21.56
N GLN A 82 3.62 5.85 -22.60
CA GLN A 82 4.97 6.43 -22.55
C GLN A 82 5.08 7.52 -21.49
N LEU A 83 4.08 8.40 -21.34
CA LEU A 83 4.04 9.39 -20.26
C LEU A 83 4.07 8.74 -18.87
N ALA A 84 3.31 7.67 -18.66
CA ALA A 84 3.33 6.93 -17.40
C ALA A 84 4.71 6.32 -17.12
N ILE A 85 5.37 5.77 -18.15
CA ILE A 85 6.74 5.21 -18.05
C ILE A 85 7.75 6.32 -17.70
N ASP A 86 7.68 7.45 -18.41
CA ASP A 86 8.64 8.55 -18.25
C ASP A 86 8.51 9.19 -16.87
N HIS A 87 7.28 9.47 -16.42
CA HIS A 87 7.02 10.00 -15.08
C HIS A 87 7.48 9.01 -13.98
N ALA A 88 7.23 7.71 -14.15
CA ALA A 88 7.70 6.71 -13.19
C ALA A 88 9.22 6.66 -13.10
N LYS A 89 9.92 6.72 -14.26
CA LYS A 89 11.38 6.76 -14.31
C LYS A 89 11.94 8.01 -13.64
N GLU A 90 11.33 9.17 -13.89
CA GLU A 90 11.72 10.44 -13.28
C GLU A 90 11.50 10.40 -11.76
N LEU A 91 10.33 9.96 -11.32
CA LEU A 91 9.92 9.92 -9.91
C LEU A 91 10.87 9.09 -9.03
N PHE A 92 11.37 7.99 -9.56
CA PHE A 92 12.21 7.04 -8.80
C PHE A 92 13.68 6.98 -9.24
N GLY A 93 14.08 7.74 -10.27
CA GLY A 93 15.43 7.68 -10.82
C GLY A 93 15.75 6.32 -11.47
N ALA A 94 14.75 5.66 -12.03
CA ALA A 94 14.89 4.33 -12.63
C ALA A 94 15.33 4.41 -14.11
N ALA A 95 16.17 3.46 -14.55
CA ALA A 95 16.50 3.33 -15.97
C ALA A 95 15.35 2.67 -16.76
N TYR A 96 14.60 1.80 -16.09
CA TYR A 96 13.49 1.04 -16.66
C TYR A 96 12.25 1.13 -15.79
N ALA A 97 11.08 1.21 -16.42
CA ALA A 97 9.77 1.10 -15.79
C ALA A 97 8.80 0.31 -16.68
N ASN A 98 7.99 -0.54 -16.07
CA ASN A 98 6.83 -1.18 -16.70
C ASN A 98 5.59 -0.85 -15.87
N VAL A 99 4.63 -0.17 -16.50
CA VAL A 99 3.40 0.33 -15.86
C VAL A 99 2.18 -0.56 -16.15
N GLN A 100 2.36 -1.66 -16.87
CA GLN A 100 1.27 -2.55 -17.27
C GLN A 100 0.77 -3.52 -16.18
N PRO A 101 1.52 -3.90 -15.10
CA PRO A 101 0.97 -4.80 -14.09
C PRO A 101 -0.38 -4.31 -13.55
N HIS A 102 -1.38 -5.21 -13.57
CA HIS A 102 -2.75 -4.89 -13.11
C HIS A 102 -2.82 -4.71 -11.59
N SER A 103 -1.86 -5.28 -10.86
CA SER A 103 -1.75 -5.19 -9.40
C SER A 103 -0.32 -5.39 -8.93
N GLY A 104 -0.01 -5.06 -7.67
CA GLY A 104 1.28 -5.39 -7.05
C GLY A 104 1.56 -6.90 -7.06
N SER A 105 0.54 -7.72 -6.82
CA SER A 105 0.68 -9.19 -6.87
C SER A 105 1.09 -9.70 -8.25
N GLN A 106 0.56 -9.11 -9.32
CA GLN A 106 0.93 -9.47 -10.69
C GLN A 106 2.31 -8.92 -11.08
N ALA A 107 2.70 -7.75 -10.55
CA ALA A 107 4.07 -7.25 -10.68
C ALA A 107 5.08 -8.24 -10.05
N ASN A 108 4.82 -8.68 -8.82
CA ASN A 108 5.64 -9.67 -8.13
C ASN A 108 5.68 -11.01 -8.88
N MET A 109 4.53 -11.49 -9.37
CA MET A 109 4.46 -12.72 -10.16
C MET A 109 5.31 -12.63 -11.43
N ALA A 110 5.25 -11.53 -12.16
CA ALA A 110 6.04 -11.31 -13.36
C ALA A 110 7.54 -11.30 -13.06
N VAL A 111 7.95 -10.66 -11.96
CA VAL A 111 9.35 -10.65 -11.52
C VAL A 111 9.83 -12.07 -11.18
N TYR A 112 9.06 -12.84 -10.42
CA TYR A 112 9.41 -14.22 -10.10
C TYR A 112 9.53 -15.07 -11.35
N GLN A 113 8.58 -14.97 -12.27
CA GLN A 113 8.63 -15.70 -13.54
C GLN A 113 9.83 -15.30 -14.42
N ALA A 114 10.27 -14.05 -14.35
CA ALA A 114 11.42 -13.56 -15.12
C ALA A 114 12.77 -14.04 -14.57
N LEU A 115 12.88 -14.20 -13.25
CA LEU A 115 14.14 -14.43 -12.56
C LEU A 115 14.32 -15.85 -12.04
N LEU A 116 13.22 -16.60 -11.81
CA LEU A 116 13.20 -17.88 -11.13
C LEU A 116 12.63 -18.98 -12.00
N LYS A 117 12.94 -20.22 -11.63
CA LYS A 117 12.29 -21.44 -12.10
C LYS A 117 11.38 -21.99 -11.00
N PRO A 118 10.28 -22.69 -11.34
CA PRO A 118 9.50 -23.41 -10.34
C PRO A 118 10.39 -24.32 -9.47
N GLY A 119 10.23 -24.21 -8.14
CA GLY A 119 11.06 -24.93 -7.18
C GLY A 119 12.31 -24.16 -6.70
N ASP A 120 12.64 -23.00 -7.27
CA ASP A 120 13.71 -22.14 -6.74
C ASP A 120 13.32 -21.62 -5.34
N THR A 121 14.32 -21.23 -4.54
CA THR A 121 14.14 -20.78 -3.17
C THR A 121 14.01 -19.27 -3.07
N ILE A 122 13.01 -18.80 -2.33
CA ILE A 122 12.76 -17.38 -2.00
C ILE A 122 12.89 -17.20 -0.50
N LEU A 123 13.60 -16.14 -0.08
CA LEU A 123 13.60 -15.63 1.29
C LEU A 123 12.87 -14.29 1.29
N GLY A 124 11.74 -14.20 1.99
CA GLY A 124 10.94 -12.98 2.12
C GLY A 124 10.54 -12.72 3.56
N MET A 125 9.97 -11.56 3.85
CA MET A 125 9.45 -11.27 5.19
C MET A 125 8.27 -12.19 5.52
N GLY A 126 8.28 -12.80 6.70
CA GLY A 126 7.18 -13.61 7.20
C GLY A 126 5.89 -12.79 7.33
N MET A 127 4.72 -13.43 7.14
CA MET A 127 3.44 -12.72 7.26
C MET A 127 3.21 -12.22 8.69
N ASP A 128 3.61 -12.99 9.68
CA ASP A 128 3.48 -12.64 11.09
C ASP A 128 4.46 -11.53 11.51
N ALA A 129 5.51 -11.29 10.69
CA ALA A 129 6.43 -10.18 10.82
C ALA A 129 5.99 -8.91 10.05
N GLY A 130 4.86 -8.96 9.35
CA GLY A 130 4.36 -7.86 8.53
C GLY A 130 4.64 -7.98 7.03
N GLY A 131 5.05 -9.15 6.53
CA GLY A 131 5.25 -9.42 5.11
C GLY A 131 3.95 -9.49 4.32
N HIS A 132 4.05 -9.38 2.99
CA HIS A 132 2.91 -9.51 2.09
C HIS A 132 2.70 -10.97 1.66
N LEU A 133 1.45 -11.36 1.33
CA LEU A 133 1.10 -12.69 0.82
C LEU A 133 2.05 -13.17 -0.30
N THR A 134 2.42 -12.29 -1.21
CA THR A 134 3.27 -12.63 -2.36
C THR A 134 4.74 -12.81 -2.02
N HIS A 135 5.14 -12.58 -0.76
CA HIS A 135 6.53 -12.78 -0.30
C HIS A 135 6.81 -14.24 0.13
N GLY A 136 5.86 -15.15 -0.09
CA GLY A 136 6.10 -16.58 0.15
C GLY A 136 4.98 -17.32 0.90
N SER A 137 3.82 -16.71 1.12
CA SER A 137 2.70 -17.38 1.80
C SER A 137 2.30 -18.68 1.08
N LYS A 138 2.15 -19.77 1.82
CA LYS A 138 1.80 -21.10 1.30
C LYS A 138 0.46 -21.17 0.55
N VAL A 139 -0.45 -20.25 0.84
CA VAL A 139 -1.75 -20.18 0.14
C VAL A 139 -1.68 -19.36 -1.15
N ASN A 140 -0.62 -18.56 -1.33
CA ASN A 140 -0.37 -17.72 -2.50
C ASN A 140 0.39 -18.47 -3.59
N PHE A 141 0.37 -17.96 -4.83
CA PHE A 141 1.15 -18.53 -5.94
C PHE A 141 2.64 -18.65 -5.59
N SER A 142 3.19 -17.69 -4.83
CA SER A 142 4.60 -17.68 -4.42
C SER A 142 4.97 -18.92 -3.63
N GLY A 143 4.20 -19.27 -2.59
CA GLY A 143 4.46 -20.47 -1.79
C GLY A 143 4.00 -21.79 -2.42
N LYS A 144 3.23 -21.73 -3.54
CA LYS A 144 2.82 -22.92 -4.30
C LYS A 144 3.81 -23.32 -5.39
N LEU A 145 4.54 -22.35 -5.96
CA LEU A 145 5.46 -22.56 -7.08
C LEU A 145 6.93 -22.65 -6.64
N TYR A 146 7.28 -22.06 -5.49
CA TYR A 146 8.64 -21.89 -5.01
C TYR A 146 8.80 -22.46 -3.59
N HIS A 147 10.03 -22.79 -3.22
CA HIS A 147 10.38 -23.08 -1.83
C HIS A 147 10.57 -21.75 -1.10
N THR A 148 9.70 -21.45 -0.12
CA THR A 148 9.67 -20.16 0.53
C THR A 148 10.01 -20.25 2.00
N TYR A 149 10.84 -19.31 2.46
CA TYR A 149 11.23 -19.11 3.84
C TYR A 149 10.90 -17.70 4.27
N GLY A 150 10.44 -17.54 5.52
CA GLY A 150 10.18 -16.24 6.13
C GLY A 150 11.35 -15.81 7.02
N TYR A 151 11.79 -14.56 6.91
CA TYR A 151 12.56 -13.94 7.98
C TYR A 151 11.62 -13.18 8.90
N GLU A 152 11.99 -13.16 10.18
CA GLU A 152 11.18 -12.59 11.25
C GLU A 152 11.83 -11.31 11.81
N LEU A 153 11.11 -10.59 12.66
CA LEU A 153 11.64 -9.47 13.42
C LEU A 153 12.38 -9.98 14.68
N SER A 154 13.33 -9.21 15.18
CA SER A 154 13.95 -9.47 16.47
C SER A 154 12.89 -9.51 17.57
N PRO A 155 12.81 -10.54 18.39
CA PRO A 155 11.85 -10.61 19.48
C PRO A 155 12.08 -9.56 20.58
N GLU A 156 13.30 -9.04 20.69
CA GLU A 156 13.69 -8.05 21.70
C GLU A 156 13.39 -6.62 21.26
N THR A 157 13.68 -6.29 19.99
CA THR A 157 13.54 -4.93 19.46
C THR A 157 12.32 -4.73 18.57
N GLU A 158 11.71 -5.82 18.10
CA GLU A 158 10.63 -5.82 17.09
C GLU A 158 11.06 -5.18 15.75
N GLU A 159 12.36 -5.10 15.51
CA GLU A 159 12.96 -4.56 14.28
C GLU A 159 13.64 -5.66 13.47
N LEU A 160 14.02 -5.33 12.22
CA LEU A 160 14.76 -6.23 11.32
C LEU A 160 16.14 -6.52 11.89
N ASP A 161 16.43 -7.80 12.15
CA ASP A 161 17.77 -8.30 12.51
C ASP A 161 18.49 -8.77 11.24
N TYR A 162 19.31 -7.88 10.67
CA TYR A 162 20.03 -8.16 9.43
C TYR A 162 21.07 -9.26 9.58
N ASP A 163 21.66 -9.46 10.76
CA ASP A 163 22.63 -10.52 11.01
C ASP A 163 21.93 -11.88 11.04
N ALA A 164 20.75 -11.97 11.66
CA ALA A 164 19.90 -13.16 11.64
C ALA A 164 19.42 -13.49 10.22
N ILE A 165 19.02 -12.47 9.44
CA ILE A 165 18.62 -12.62 8.03
C ILE A 165 19.78 -13.15 7.20
N LEU A 166 21.00 -12.62 7.39
CA LEU A 166 22.22 -13.08 6.71
C LEU A 166 22.53 -14.55 7.07
N ALA A 167 22.45 -14.91 8.35
CA ALA A 167 22.67 -16.28 8.79
C ALA A 167 21.67 -17.25 8.14
N GLN A 168 20.40 -16.90 8.11
CA GLN A 168 19.36 -17.68 7.45
C GLN A 168 19.58 -17.78 5.94
N ALA A 169 19.95 -16.67 5.27
CA ALA A 169 20.25 -16.66 3.84
C ALA A 169 21.42 -17.57 3.48
N LYS A 170 22.48 -17.60 4.32
CA LYS A 170 23.63 -18.51 4.17
C LYS A 170 23.27 -19.97 4.34
N GLU A 171 22.31 -20.28 5.20
CA GLU A 171 21.83 -21.65 5.42
C GLU A 171 21.00 -22.15 4.24
N ILE A 172 20.03 -21.34 3.77
CA ILE A 172 19.06 -21.79 2.75
C ILE A 172 19.46 -21.51 1.30
N GLN A 173 20.46 -20.65 1.07
CA GLN A 173 20.99 -20.30 -0.27
C GLN A 173 19.87 -19.92 -1.27
N PRO A 174 19.08 -18.84 -1.00
CA PRO A 174 17.97 -18.46 -1.85
C PRO A 174 18.45 -17.93 -3.21
N GLN A 175 17.63 -18.10 -4.25
CA GLN A 175 17.85 -17.48 -5.55
C GLN A 175 17.32 -16.05 -5.59
N LEU A 176 16.35 -15.72 -4.71
CA LEU A 176 15.76 -14.40 -4.60
C LEU A 176 15.54 -14.04 -3.13
N ILE A 177 15.97 -12.84 -2.75
CA ILE A 177 15.59 -12.20 -1.49
C ILE A 177 14.57 -11.11 -1.79
N VAL A 178 13.43 -11.15 -1.10
CA VAL A 178 12.36 -10.15 -1.19
C VAL A 178 12.36 -9.30 0.07
N ALA A 179 12.73 -8.05 -0.07
CA ALA A 179 12.69 -7.05 0.98
C ALA A 179 11.46 -6.14 0.82
N GLY A 180 10.95 -5.63 1.93
CA GLY A 180 9.74 -4.79 1.97
C GLY A 180 8.67 -5.39 2.84
N ALA A 181 7.74 -4.56 3.30
CA ALA A 181 6.75 -4.91 4.30
C ALA A 181 5.39 -4.26 4.06
N SER A 182 4.34 -4.89 4.59
CA SER A 182 2.98 -4.34 4.64
C SER A 182 2.64 -3.74 6.01
N ALA A 183 3.34 -4.14 7.06
CA ALA A 183 3.05 -3.74 8.44
C ALA A 183 4.33 -3.52 9.28
N TYR A 184 5.32 -2.84 8.71
CA TYR A 184 6.56 -2.49 9.41
C TYR A 184 6.70 -0.97 9.47
N SER A 185 6.85 -0.43 10.69
CA SER A 185 6.77 1.01 10.95
C SER A 185 8.12 1.73 10.90
N GLN A 186 9.25 1.02 10.76
CA GLN A 186 10.58 1.60 10.78
C GLN A 186 11.20 1.73 9.37
N ILE A 187 12.34 2.40 9.28
CA ILE A 187 13.13 2.51 8.05
C ILE A 187 13.80 1.16 7.75
N ILE A 188 13.74 0.74 6.48
CA ILE A 188 14.42 -0.46 5.99
C ILE A 188 15.75 -0.05 5.33
N ASP A 189 16.83 -0.69 5.76
CA ASP A 189 18.18 -0.48 5.20
C ASP A 189 18.39 -1.38 3.97
N TRP A 190 18.27 -0.78 2.78
CA TRP A 190 18.41 -1.50 1.52
C TRP A 190 19.84 -1.94 1.24
N ASP A 191 20.85 -1.21 1.74
CA ASP A 191 22.26 -1.56 1.55
C ASP A 191 22.63 -2.83 2.32
N LYS A 192 22.06 -3.02 3.51
CA LYS A 192 22.20 -4.29 4.24
C LYS A 192 21.57 -5.46 3.51
N PHE A 193 20.36 -5.29 2.96
CA PHE A 193 19.75 -6.33 2.12
C PHE A 193 20.59 -6.62 0.87
N ARG A 194 21.18 -5.59 0.22
CA ARG A 194 22.08 -5.79 -0.92
C ARG A 194 23.30 -6.61 -0.53
N GLN A 195 23.94 -6.28 0.61
CA GLN A 195 25.08 -7.05 1.13
C GLN A 195 24.70 -8.52 1.39
N ILE A 196 23.54 -8.77 2.01
CA ILE A 196 23.05 -10.13 2.25
C ILE A 196 22.87 -10.88 0.93
N ALA A 197 22.24 -10.25 -0.06
CA ALA A 197 21.99 -10.88 -1.35
C ALA A 197 23.31 -11.16 -2.12
N ASP A 198 24.28 -10.25 -2.07
CA ASP A 198 25.60 -10.43 -2.68
C ASP A 198 26.38 -11.59 -2.03
N GLU A 199 26.32 -11.72 -0.72
CA GLU A 199 26.98 -12.80 0.04
C GLU A 199 26.52 -14.22 -0.36
N VAL A 200 25.27 -14.35 -0.79
CA VAL A 200 24.69 -15.64 -1.20
C VAL A 200 24.45 -15.77 -2.70
N GLY A 201 24.79 -14.73 -3.48
CA GLY A 201 24.60 -14.71 -4.92
C GLY A 201 23.13 -14.67 -5.38
N ALA A 202 22.24 -14.13 -4.54
CA ALA A 202 20.82 -14.01 -4.83
C ALA A 202 20.49 -12.70 -5.57
N TYR A 203 19.39 -12.69 -6.31
CA TYR A 203 18.76 -11.44 -6.72
C TYR A 203 18.14 -10.74 -5.50
N LEU A 204 18.21 -9.40 -5.49
CA LEU A 204 17.49 -8.57 -4.53
C LEU A 204 16.28 -7.92 -5.22
N MET A 205 15.10 -8.30 -4.79
CA MET A 205 13.85 -7.63 -5.12
C MET A 205 13.38 -6.81 -3.92
N VAL A 206 12.98 -5.57 -4.16
CA VAL A 206 12.31 -4.74 -3.16
C VAL A 206 10.86 -4.50 -3.57
N ASP A 207 9.92 -4.89 -2.73
CA ASP A 207 8.52 -4.50 -2.81
C ASP A 207 8.29 -3.28 -1.91
N MET A 208 8.26 -2.09 -2.52
CA MET A 208 8.08 -0.83 -1.78
C MET A 208 6.62 -0.35 -1.76
N ALA A 209 5.67 -1.24 -2.02
CA ALA A 209 4.27 -0.87 -2.23
C ALA A 209 3.70 0.06 -1.15
N HIS A 210 3.99 -0.20 0.13
CA HIS A 210 3.48 0.63 1.22
C HIS A 210 4.15 2.00 1.33
N ILE A 211 5.42 2.08 1.01
CA ILE A 211 6.26 3.26 1.25
C ILE A 211 6.64 4.00 -0.04
N ALA A 212 6.08 3.64 -1.19
CA ALA A 212 6.49 4.19 -2.48
C ALA A 212 6.37 5.73 -2.54
N GLY A 213 5.34 6.34 -1.96
CA GLY A 213 5.23 7.79 -1.86
C GLY A 213 6.33 8.42 -0.99
N LEU A 214 6.72 7.74 0.10
CA LEU A 214 7.82 8.19 0.95
C LEU A 214 9.16 8.09 0.22
N VAL A 215 9.37 7.01 -0.55
CA VAL A 215 10.57 6.85 -1.40
C VAL A 215 10.63 7.95 -2.45
N ALA A 216 9.53 8.21 -3.15
CA ALA A 216 9.45 9.24 -4.20
C ALA A 216 9.81 10.64 -3.69
N THR A 217 9.53 10.92 -2.43
CA THR A 217 9.74 12.25 -1.81
C THR A 217 10.96 12.35 -0.89
N GLY A 218 11.69 11.24 -0.71
CA GLY A 218 12.91 11.17 0.10
C GLY A 218 12.67 11.04 1.61
N TYR A 219 11.45 10.73 2.05
CA TYR A 219 11.15 10.38 3.45
C TYR A 219 11.51 8.92 3.81
N HIS A 220 11.82 8.12 2.80
CA HIS A 220 12.42 6.78 2.95
C HIS A 220 13.52 6.60 1.90
N PRO A 221 14.62 5.88 2.21
CA PRO A 221 15.67 5.59 1.23
C PRO A 221 15.13 4.94 -0.05
N ASN A 222 15.67 5.33 -1.20
CA ASN A 222 15.27 4.79 -2.50
C ASN A 222 15.96 3.44 -2.78
N PRO A 223 15.24 2.34 -2.97
CA PRO A 223 15.82 1.03 -3.27
C PRO A 223 16.32 0.85 -4.71
N VAL A 224 15.87 1.68 -5.66
CA VAL A 224 16.14 1.51 -7.10
C VAL A 224 17.65 1.45 -7.41
N PRO A 225 18.52 2.25 -6.81
CA PRO A 225 19.96 2.18 -7.10
C PRO A 225 20.63 0.88 -6.65
N VAL A 226 20.11 0.21 -5.62
CA VAL A 226 20.76 -0.96 -5.01
C VAL A 226 20.09 -2.29 -5.36
N ALA A 227 18.77 -2.34 -5.51
CA ALA A 227 18.05 -3.54 -5.87
C ALA A 227 18.26 -3.93 -7.36
N ASP A 228 18.08 -5.21 -7.69
CA ASP A 228 18.02 -5.68 -9.07
C ASP A 228 16.68 -5.31 -9.71
N VAL A 229 15.63 -5.38 -8.91
CA VAL A 229 14.26 -5.01 -9.30
C VAL A 229 13.49 -4.46 -8.12
N VAL A 230 12.64 -3.48 -8.40
CA VAL A 230 11.72 -2.88 -7.44
C VAL A 230 10.30 -3.03 -7.97
N THR A 231 9.39 -3.47 -7.13
CA THR A 231 7.95 -3.50 -7.44
C THR A 231 7.20 -2.57 -6.50
N THR A 232 6.06 -2.11 -6.94
CA THR A 232 5.15 -1.33 -6.12
C THR A 232 3.71 -1.43 -6.60
N THR A 233 2.78 -1.10 -5.72
CA THR A 233 1.43 -0.70 -6.08
C THR A 233 1.38 0.79 -6.37
N THR A 234 0.32 1.25 -7.03
CA THR A 234 0.15 2.66 -7.41
C THR A 234 -0.92 3.41 -6.58
N HIS A 235 -1.65 2.69 -5.71
CA HIS A 235 -2.86 3.20 -5.05
C HIS A 235 -2.75 3.42 -3.52
N LYS A 236 -1.58 3.23 -2.92
CA LYS A 236 -1.36 3.42 -1.48
C LYS A 236 -0.82 4.84 -1.22
N THR A 237 0.43 4.94 -0.78
CA THR A 237 1.06 6.25 -0.54
C THR A 237 1.31 7.05 -1.82
N LEU A 238 1.35 6.42 -3.02
CA LEU A 238 1.38 7.11 -4.31
C LEU A 238 0.03 7.71 -4.74
N ARG A 239 -1.05 7.45 -4.01
CA ARG A 239 -2.35 8.11 -4.23
C ARG A 239 -2.91 8.00 -5.66
N GLY A 240 -2.49 6.98 -6.41
CA GLY A 240 -2.91 6.73 -7.79
C GLY A 240 -4.02 5.68 -7.90
N PRO A 241 -4.32 5.23 -9.13
CA PRO A 241 -5.29 4.17 -9.38
C PRO A 241 -4.79 2.83 -8.85
N ARG A 242 -5.70 1.89 -8.60
CA ARG A 242 -5.33 0.51 -8.25
C ARG A 242 -4.59 -0.14 -9.40
N GLY A 243 -3.35 -0.54 -9.14
CA GLY A 243 -2.46 -1.14 -10.13
C GLY A 243 -1.11 -1.50 -9.52
N GLY A 244 -0.20 -1.99 -10.34
CA GLY A 244 1.18 -2.29 -10.00
C GLY A 244 2.17 -1.70 -10.99
N MET A 245 3.45 -1.74 -10.63
CA MET A 245 4.55 -1.25 -11.47
C MET A 245 5.82 -2.02 -11.15
N ILE A 246 6.71 -2.16 -12.13
CA ILE A 246 8.04 -2.74 -12.00
C ILE A 246 9.07 -1.71 -12.42
N LEU A 247 10.09 -1.51 -11.60
CA LEU A 247 11.21 -0.60 -11.83
C LEU A 247 12.54 -1.36 -11.78
N SER A 248 13.54 -0.90 -12.50
CA SER A 248 14.90 -1.41 -12.39
C SER A 248 15.93 -0.36 -12.80
N LYS A 249 17.14 -0.47 -12.24
CA LYS A 249 18.33 0.23 -12.74
C LYS A 249 18.91 -0.40 -14.01
N SER A 250 18.44 -1.58 -14.42
CA SER A 250 18.94 -2.35 -15.55
C SER A 250 17.91 -2.46 -16.66
N GLU A 251 18.20 -1.88 -17.82
CA GLU A 251 17.39 -2.06 -19.03
C GLU A 251 17.45 -3.51 -19.57
N GLU A 252 18.52 -4.25 -19.28
CA GLU A 252 18.65 -5.65 -19.69
C GLU A 252 17.66 -6.53 -18.93
N LEU A 253 17.60 -6.39 -17.59
CA LEU A 253 16.57 -7.05 -16.78
C LEU A 253 15.17 -6.58 -17.18
N GLY A 254 15.01 -5.31 -17.52
CA GLY A 254 13.76 -4.73 -18.01
C GLY A 254 13.17 -5.48 -19.20
N LYS A 255 13.98 -5.97 -20.14
CA LYS A 255 13.53 -6.79 -21.26
C LYS A 255 12.93 -8.12 -20.80
N LYS A 256 13.51 -8.74 -19.76
CA LYS A 256 12.96 -9.97 -19.16
C LYS A 256 11.63 -9.69 -18.47
N PHE A 257 11.53 -8.59 -17.73
CA PHE A 257 10.28 -8.18 -17.06
C PHE A 257 9.18 -7.85 -18.07
N ASN A 258 9.50 -7.17 -19.18
CA ASN A 258 8.53 -6.94 -20.25
C ASN A 258 7.97 -8.26 -20.79
N SER A 259 8.84 -9.23 -21.09
CA SER A 259 8.41 -10.54 -21.58
C SER A 259 7.58 -11.32 -20.56
N ALA A 260 7.92 -11.19 -19.27
CA ALA A 260 7.19 -11.85 -18.21
C ALA A 260 5.82 -11.20 -17.94
N VAL A 261 5.69 -9.88 -18.10
CA VAL A 261 4.39 -9.20 -18.03
C VAL A 261 3.57 -9.56 -19.27
N PHE A 262 4.06 -9.24 -20.45
CA PHE A 262 3.38 -9.57 -21.71
C PHE A 262 4.37 -10.25 -22.69
N PRO A 263 4.06 -11.44 -23.18
CA PRO A 263 2.81 -12.23 -23.01
C PRO A 263 2.80 -13.20 -21.80
N GLY A 264 3.75 -13.07 -20.84
CA GLY A 264 3.98 -14.09 -19.81
C GLY A 264 2.83 -14.26 -18.81
N THR A 265 2.39 -13.19 -18.17
CA THR A 265 1.38 -13.24 -17.11
C THR A 265 0.11 -12.47 -17.43
N GLN A 266 0.13 -11.58 -18.41
CA GLN A 266 -0.99 -10.71 -18.82
C GLN A 266 -1.18 -10.72 -20.33
N GLY A 267 -2.40 -10.33 -20.78
CA GLY A 267 -2.74 -9.99 -22.16
C GLY A 267 -2.80 -8.47 -22.32
N GLY A 268 -3.96 -7.96 -22.83
CA GLY A 268 -4.16 -6.53 -23.04
C GLY A 268 -4.01 -5.70 -21.77
N PRO A 269 -3.21 -4.62 -21.82
CA PRO A 269 -3.05 -3.72 -20.70
C PRO A 269 -4.33 -2.91 -20.44
N LEU A 270 -4.51 -2.44 -19.20
CA LEU A 270 -5.62 -1.59 -18.80
C LEU A 270 -5.26 -0.14 -19.06
N GLU A 271 -5.40 0.35 -20.29
CA GLU A 271 -4.89 1.66 -20.69
C GLU A 271 -5.57 2.84 -19.97
N HIS A 272 -6.83 2.69 -19.58
CA HIS A 272 -7.53 3.65 -18.73
C HIS A 272 -6.92 3.73 -17.31
N VAL A 273 -6.46 2.62 -16.76
CA VAL A 273 -5.73 2.59 -15.48
C VAL A 273 -4.32 3.18 -15.66
N ILE A 274 -3.65 2.88 -16.78
CA ILE A 274 -2.33 3.46 -17.10
C ILE A 274 -2.43 4.98 -17.24
N ALA A 275 -3.51 5.49 -17.84
CA ALA A 275 -3.79 6.93 -17.86
C ALA A 275 -3.92 7.53 -16.46
N GLY A 276 -4.63 6.84 -15.56
CA GLY A 276 -4.69 7.22 -14.15
C GLY A 276 -3.31 7.18 -13.46
N LYS A 277 -2.44 6.21 -13.79
CA LYS A 277 -1.05 6.18 -13.32
C LYS A 277 -0.24 7.37 -13.83
N ALA A 278 -0.35 7.68 -15.13
CA ALA A 278 0.34 8.82 -15.72
C ALA A 278 -0.04 10.14 -15.02
N GLN A 279 -1.34 10.33 -14.73
CA GLN A 279 -1.83 11.50 -14.02
C GLN A 279 -1.32 11.52 -12.57
N ALA A 280 -1.40 10.43 -11.84
CA ALA A 280 -0.93 10.35 -10.47
C ALA A 280 0.57 10.63 -10.36
N PHE A 281 1.40 10.02 -11.20
CA PHE A 281 2.85 10.25 -11.19
C PHE A 281 3.22 11.69 -11.57
N TYR A 282 2.43 12.33 -12.46
CA TYR A 282 2.58 13.76 -12.71
C TYR A 282 2.30 14.59 -11.45
N GLU A 283 1.26 14.26 -10.70
CA GLU A 283 0.95 14.91 -9.41
C GLU A 283 2.05 14.65 -8.38
N ASP A 284 2.57 13.43 -8.32
CA ASP A 284 3.63 13.01 -7.40
C ASP A 284 4.97 13.71 -7.66
N LEU A 285 5.22 14.15 -8.90
CA LEU A 285 6.38 14.97 -9.28
C LEU A 285 6.25 16.43 -8.83
N GLN A 286 5.08 16.89 -8.40
CA GLN A 286 4.89 18.28 -7.96
C GLN A 286 5.34 18.48 -6.51
N PRO A 287 5.83 19.69 -6.14
CA PRO A 287 6.24 20.00 -4.77
C PRO A 287 5.15 19.72 -3.71
N ALA A 288 3.88 19.94 -4.07
CA ALA A 288 2.75 19.70 -3.18
C ALA A 288 2.65 18.24 -2.69
N PHE A 289 3.09 17.27 -3.50
CA PHE A 289 3.10 15.88 -3.09
C PHE A 289 4.14 15.60 -1.99
N LYS A 290 5.31 16.26 -2.05
CA LYS A 290 6.30 16.17 -0.97
C LYS A 290 5.76 16.74 0.34
N ASP A 291 5.04 17.86 0.28
CA ASP A 291 4.39 18.45 1.45
C ASP A 291 3.31 17.52 2.02
N TYR A 292 2.52 16.88 1.14
CA TYR A 292 1.51 15.89 1.51
C TYR A 292 2.15 14.70 2.24
N ILE A 293 3.18 14.08 1.69
CA ILE A 293 3.87 12.94 2.33
C ILE A 293 4.52 13.37 3.65
N GLY A 294 5.10 14.56 3.70
CA GLY A 294 5.62 15.11 4.96
C GLY A 294 4.55 15.21 6.04
N GLN A 295 3.33 15.61 5.65
CA GLN A 295 2.20 15.65 6.58
C GLN A 295 1.72 14.25 6.97
N VAL A 296 1.72 13.28 6.05
CA VAL A 296 1.41 11.86 6.35
C VAL A 296 2.30 11.33 7.47
N VAL A 297 3.62 11.55 7.36
CA VAL A 297 4.59 11.10 8.38
C VAL A 297 4.37 11.81 9.72
N LYS A 298 4.12 13.13 9.70
CA LYS A 298 3.85 13.91 10.92
C LYS A 298 2.58 13.43 11.63
N ASN A 299 1.51 13.18 10.88
CA ASN A 299 0.26 12.67 11.44
C ASN A 299 0.45 11.29 12.09
N ALA A 300 1.23 10.40 11.45
CA ALA A 300 1.55 9.09 12.03
C ALA A 300 2.36 9.22 13.34
N ALA A 301 3.38 10.08 13.35
CA ALA A 301 4.16 10.35 14.54
C ALA A 301 3.31 10.94 15.68
N ALA A 302 2.40 11.87 15.36
CA ALA A 302 1.49 12.48 16.31
C ALA A 302 0.51 11.46 16.93
N MET A 303 0.02 10.51 16.14
CA MET A 303 -0.79 9.39 16.66
C MET A 303 0.04 8.50 17.59
N ALA A 304 1.30 8.20 17.22
CA ALA A 304 2.20 7.39 18.03
C ALA A 304 2.44 8.00 19.42
N GLU A 305 2.62 9.33 19.50
CA GLU A 305 2.77 10.04 20.77
C GLU A 305 1.59 9.75 21.72
N VAL A 306 0.35 9.89 21.22
CA VAL A 306 -0.87 9.66 22.01
C VAL A 306 -1.02 8.19 22.42
N PHE A 307 -0.77 7.25 21.49
CA PHE A 307 -0.85 5.83 21.84
C PHE A 307 0.20 5.40 22.87
N ASN A 308 1.40 6.01 22.85
CA ASN A 308 2.46 5.71 23.82
C ASN A 308 2.13 6.24 25.24
N GLU A 309 1.18 7.16 25.38
CA GLU A 309 0.65 7.61 26.69
C GLU A 309 -0.42 6.65 27.25
N SER A 310 -0.94 5.72 26.43
CA SER A 310 -1.96 4.76 26.85
C SER A 310 -1.37 3.66 27.75
N GLU A 311 -2.11 3.27 28.78
CA GLU A 311 -1.75 2.14 29.67
C GLU A 311 -2.15 0.78 29.05
N THR A 312 -3.10 0.77 28.10
CA THR A 312 -3.75 -0.42 27.55
C THR A 312 -3.27 -0.77 26.13
N ILE A 313 -2.83 0.23 25.36
CA ILE A 313 -2.36 0.07 23.97
C ILE A 313 -0.86 0.35 23.91
N ARG A 314 -0.13 -0.52 23.26
CA ARG A 314 1.31 -0.35 23.02
C ARG A 314 1.57 -0.19 21.51
N VAL A 315 2.41 0.74 21.13
CA VAL A 315 2.90 0.84 19.75
C VAL A 315 4.03 -0.13 19.57
N VAL A 316 3.91 -1.05 18.61
CA VAL A 316 4.99 -1.98 18.20
C VAL A 316 6.19 -1.15 17.73
N THR A 317 7.41 -1.53 18.09
CA THR A 317 8.67 -0.77 17.92
C THR A 317 8.74 0.58 18.67
N GLY A 318 7.74 0.90 19.51
CA GLY A 318 7.69 2.17 20.28
C GLY A 318 7.36 3.41 19.45
N GLY A 319 7.14 3.30 18.13
CA GLY A 319 6.82 4.45 17.27
C GLY A 319 6.79 4.14 15.79
N THR A 320 6.89 5.18 14.97
CA THR A 320 6.93 5.04 13.52
C THR A 320 7.86 6.06 12.86
N ALA A 321 8.52 5.63 11.81
CA ALA A 321 9.32 6.47 10.91
C ALA A 321 8.65 6.60 9.52
N ASN A 322 7.39 6.14 9.37
CA ASN A 322 6.69 6.16 8.09
C ASN A 322 5.19 6.54 8.25
N HIS A 323 4.30 5.98 7.45
CA HIS A 323 2.89 6.33 7.35
C HIS A 323 1.95 5.45 8.18
N LEU A 324 2.47 4.44 8.86
CA LEU A 324 1.65 3.45 9.57
C LEU A 324 2.18 3.15 10.98
N LEU A 325 1.30 2.59 11.79
CA LEU A 325 1.57 2.05 13.12
C LEU A 325 0.95 0.67 13.23
N VAL A 326 1.59 -0.20 14.00
CA VAL A 326 0.99 -1.46 14.49
C VAL A 326 0.77 -1.30 15.99
N LEU A 327 -0.46 -1.52 16.43
CA LEU A 327 -0.90 -1.36 17.82
C LEU A 327 -1.08 -2.75 18.44
N ASP A 328 -0.41 -3.00 19.53
CA ASP A 328 -0.60 -4.19 20.37
C ASP A 328 -1.75 -3.95 21.36
N LEU A 329 -2.78 -4.78 21.27
CA LEU A 329 -4.00 -4.67 22.08
C LEU A 329 -4.09 -5.71 23.21
N THR A 330 -3.02 -6.45 23.47
CA THR A 330 -3.05 -7.56 24.44
C THR A 330 -3.53 -7.16 25.83
N LYS A 331 -3.27 -5.94 26.25
CA LYS A 331 -3.70 -5.42 27.56
C LYS A 331 -5.15 -4.93 27.58
N THR A 332 -5.79 -4.69 26.45
CA THR A 332 -7.20 -4.27 26.39
C THR A 332 -8.17 -5.41 26.67
N GLY A 333 -7.70 -6.65 26.53
CA GLY A 333 -8.56 -7.84 26.55
C GLY A 333 -9.27 -8.13 25.21
N LEU A 334 -9.26 -7.21 24.25
CA LEU A 334 -9.86 -7.38 22.93
C LEU A 334 -8.93 -8.15 21.99
N THR A 335 -9.52 -8.81 21.01
CA THR A 335 -8.76 -9.31 19.85
C THR A 335 -8.68 -8.21 18.78
N GLY A 336 -7.73 -8.32 17.85
CA GLY A 336 -7.68 -7.41 16.69
C GLY A 336 -8.99 -7.42 15.91
N LYS A 337 -9.63 -8.59 15.78
CA LYS A 337 -10.93 -8.75 15.11
C LYS A 337 -12.05 -7.98 15.84
N ASP A 338 -12.11 -8.10 17.17
CA ASP A 338 -13.16 -7.43 17.96
C ASP A 338 -12.95 -5.92 17.96
N ALA A 339 -11.70 -5.48 18.12
CA ALA A 339 -11.33 -4.06 18.07
C ALA A 339 -11.64 -3.43 16.71
N GLN A 340 -11.34 -4.10 15.60
CA GLN A 340 -11.72 -3.67 14.26
C GLN A 340 -13.23 -3.49 14.13
N ALA A 341 -14.01 -4.48 14.56
CA ALA A 341 -15.48 -4.42 14.48
C ALA A 341 -16.07 -3.32 15.37
N LEU A 342 -15.48 -3.10 16.56
CA LEU A 342 -15.89 -2.02 17.47
C LEU A 342 -15.63 -0.65 16.84
N LEU A 343 -14.45 -0.42 16.28
CA LEU A 343 -14.09 0.85 15.66
C LEU A 343 -14.94 1.13 14.42
N ASP A 344 -15.24 0.12 13.60
CA ASP A 344 -16.18 0.24 12.46
C ASP A 344 -17.57 0.73 12.95
N SER A 345 -18.04 0.29 14.12
CA SER A 345 -19.34 0.70 14.68
C SER A 345 -19.41 2.19 15.05
N VAL A 346 -18.27 2.79 15.31
CA VAL A 346 -18.10 4.23 15.61
C VAL A 346 -17.50 5.02 14.45
N MET A 347 -17.55 4.46 13.23
CA MET A 347 -17.12 5.11 11.97
C MET A 347 -15.62 5.39 11.90
N ILE A 348 -14.79 4.51 12.48
CA ILE A 348 -13.33 4.52 12.32
C ILE A 348 -12.94 3.19 11.66
N THR A 349 -12.49 3.22 10.42
CA THR A 349 -12.10 2.03 9.66
C THR A 349 -10.63 1.71 9.83
N THR A 350 -10.33 0.50 10.30
CA THR A 350 -8.98 -0.03 10.53
C THR A 350 -8.89 -1.47 10.01
N ASN A 351 -7.73 -2.09 10.06
CA ASN A 351 -7.64 -3.53 9.88
C ASN A 351 -6.93 -4.21 11.07
N LYS A 352 -7.44 -5.40 11.44
CA LYS A 352 -6.70 -6.27 12.35
C LYS A 352 -5.35 -6.64 11.77
N GLU A 353 -4.33 -6.74 12.62
CA GLU A 353 -2.97 -7.06 12.23
C GLU A 353 -2.31 -7.97 13.26
N ALA A 354 -1.44 -8.87 12.82
CA ALA A 354 -0.60 -9.62 13.73
C ALA A 354 0.45 -8.70 14.38
N ILE A 355 0.76 -8.96 15.64
CA ILE A 355 1.91 -8.36 16.29
C ILE A 355 3.10 -9.33 16.23
N PRO A 356 4.35 -8.88 16.37
CA PRO A 356 5.49 -9.78 16.45
C PRO A 356 5.28 -10.85 17.53
N ASN A 357 5.53 -12.11 17.18
CA ASN A 357 5.30 -13.29 18.03
C ASN A 357 3.83 -13.48 18.49
N ASP A 358 2.87 -13.07 17.69
CA ASP A 358 1.44 -13.18 17.99
C ASP A 358 1.05 -14.64 18.29
N GLN A 359 0.40 -14.85 19.44
CA GLN A 359 -0.06 -16.18 19.86
C GLN A 359 -1.46 -16.53 19.30
N ARG A 360 -2.12 -15.58 18.67
CA ARG A 360 -3.44 -15.75 18.05
C ARG A 360 -3.31 -16.09 16.56
N SER A 361 -4.32 -16.74 16.03
CA SER A 361 -4.32 -17.05 14.59
C SER A 361 -4.43 -15.79 13.74
N PRO A 362 -3.98 -15.80 12.45
CA PRO A 362 -4.11 -14.66 11.53
C PRO A 362 -5.56 -14.22 11.27
N PHE A 363 -6.56 -15.06 11.60
CA PHE A 363 -7.98 -14.71 11.48
C PHE A 363 -8.51 -13.87 12.65
N VAL A 364 -7.80 -13.84 13.77
CA VAL A 364 -8.19 -13.19 15.02
C VAL A 364 -7.24 -12.04 15.34
N THR A 365 -5.94 -12.30 15.40
CA THR A 365 -4.83 -11.39 15.71
C THR A 365 -4.89 -10.72 17.09
N SER A 366 -3.79 -10.10 17.52
CA SER A 366 -3.70 -9.37 18.79
C SER A 366 -3.53 -7.88 18.61
N GLY A 367 -3.47 -7.38 17.37
CA GLY A 367 -3.23 -5.99 17.07
C GLY A 367 -4.13 -5.40 16.00
N LEU A 368 -3.93 -4.10 15.80
CA LEU A 368 -4.49 -3.31 14.71
C LEU A 368 -3.37 -2.63 13.95
N ARG A 369 -3.55 -2.47 12.64
CA ARG A 369 -2.74 -1.56 11.83
C ARG A 369 -3.55 -0.32 11.53
N VAL A 370 -2.94 0.86 11.75
CA VAL A 370 -3.50 2.16 11.41
C VAL A 370 -2.51 2.94 10.55
N GLY A 371 -3.01 3.75 9.64
CA GLY A 371 -2.19 4.57 8.75
C GLY A 371 -2.85 5.90 8.43
N THR A 372 -2.06 6.85 8.00
CA THR A 372 -2.47 8.26 7.87
C THR A 372 -2.63 8.80 6.44
N PRO A 373 -2.37 8.05 5.35
CA PRO A 373 -2.48 8.62 4.00
C PRO A 373 -3.88 9.17 3.68
N ALA A 374 -4.94 8.40 3.93
CA ALA A 374 -6.30 8.79 3.58
C ALA A 374 -6.79 10.02 4.38
N ILE A 375 -6.56 10.07 5.69
CA ILE A 375 -6.93 11.24 6.51
C ILE A 375 -6.13 12.48 6.12
N THR A 376 -4.85 12.31 5.75
CA THR A 376 -4.02 13.42 5.28
C THR A 376 -4.52 13.98 3.94
N SER A 377 -5.04 13.11 3.04
CA SER A 377 -5.69 13.53 1.80
C SER A 377 -6.95 14.36 2.04
N ARG A 378 -7.62 14.17 3.18
CA ARG A 378 -8.76 14.99 3.64
C ARG A 378 -8.32 16.28 4.35
N GLY A 379 -7.03 16.53 4.50
CA GLY A 379 -6.51 17.75 5.14
C GLY A 379 -6.30 17.67 6.65
N PHE A 380 -6.41 16.50 7.27
CA PHE A 380 -6.08 16.31 8.69
C PHE A 380 -4.63 16.69 8.98
N LYS A 381 -4.41 17.31 10.13
CA LYS A 381 -3.11 17.71 10.66
C LYS A 381 -2.83 16.98 11.98
N GLU A 382 -1.68 17.31 12.62
CA GLU A 382 -1.20 16.62 13.81
C GLU A 382 -2.22 16.64 14.95
N ASP A 383 -2.91 17.77 15.19
CA ASP A 383 -3.91 17.88 16.26
C ASP A 383 -5.14 17.01 15.97
N ASP A 384 -5.61 16.98 14.73
CA ASP A 384 -6.70 16.10 14.30
C ASP A 384 -6.30 14.62 14.45
N ALA A 385 -5.07 14.26 14.06
CA ALA A 385 -4.53 12.92 14.20
C ALA A 385 -4.41 12.49 15.67
N LYS A 386 -3.99 13.38 16.57
CA LYS A 386 -3.99 13.16 18.02
C LYS A 386 -5.40 12.94 18.57
N GLN A 387 -6.36 13.72 18.09
CA GLN A 387 -7.76 13.55 18.49
C GLN A 387 -8.29 12.18 18.02
N VAL A 388 -8.00 11.75 16.79
CA VAL A 388 -8.38 10.42 16.29
C VAL A 388 -7.77 9.31 17.15
N ALA A 389 -6.48 9.39 17.49
CA ALA A 389 -5.84 8.41 18.37
C ALA A 389 -6.50 8.36 19.76
N SER A 390 -6.85 9.51 20.35
CA SER A 390 -7.56 9.60 21.61
C SER A 390 -8.96 8.98 21.55
N LEU A 391 -9.68 9.16 20.42
CA LEU A 391 -10.99 8.54 20.19
C LEU A 391 -10.89 7.02 20.08
N ILE A 392 -9.84 6.49 19.42
CA ILE A 392 -9.56 5.05 19.36
C ILE A 392 -9.33 4.49 20.76
N ILE A 393 -8.46 5.10 21.58
CA ILE A 393 -8.22 4.67 22.97
C ILE A 393 -9.53 4.70 23.75
N LYS A 394 -10.28 5.82 23.68
CA LYS A 394 -11.56 5.97 24.39
C LYS A 394 -12.57 4.88 24.02
N ALA A 395 -12.66 4.52 22.74
CA ALA A 395 -13.56 3.47 22.29
C ALA A 395 -13.12 2.08 22.78
N LEU A 396 -11.83 1.75 22.66
CA LEU A 396 -11.30 0.43 23.01
C LEU A 396 -11.31 0.20 24.54
N ASP A 397 -11.05 1.22 25.32
CA ASP A 397 -11.08 1.14 26.80
C ASP A 397 -12.52 1.08 27.36
N ASN A 398 -13.54 1.42 26.56
CA ASN A 398 -14.94 1.47 26.96
C ASN A 398 -15.84 0.65 26.00
N ALA A 399 -15.36 -0.51 25.57
CA ALA A 399 -15.98 -1.32 24.53
C ALA A 399 -17.46 -1.69 24.79
N ASP A 400 -17.86 -1.80 26.05
CA ASP A 400 -19.22 -2.19 26.46
C ASP A 400 -20.11 -0.97 26.82
N ASP A 401 -19.55 0.26 26.84
CA ASP A 401 -20.30 1.47 27.22
C ASP A 401 -20.89 2.18 25.99
N GLN A 402 -22.17 1.92 25.71
CA GLN A 402 -22.88 2.50 24.56
C GLN A 402 -22.97 4.03 24.60
N THR A 403 -22.92 4.64 25.78
CA THR A 403 -22.95 6.12 25.94
C THR A 403 -21.64 6.69 25.43
N ILE A 404 -20.52 6.13 25.90
CA ILE A 404 -19.18 6.55 25.46
C ILE A 404 -19.00 6.30 23.97
N LEU A 405 -19.44 5.16 23.45
CA LEU A 405 -19.35 4.85 22.01
C LEU A 405 -20.17 5.82 21.16
N ALA A 406 -21.33 6.27 21.64
CA ALA A 406 -22.12 7.30 20.96
C ALA A 406 -21.39 8.65 20.94
N GLU A 407 -20.76 9.06 22.06
CA GLU A 407 -19.93 10.28 22.10
C GLU A 407 -18.75 10.21 21.13
N VAL A 408 -18.07 9.07 21.05
CA VAL A 408 -16.97 8.85 20.09
C VAL A 408 -17.49 9.02 18.67
N LYS A 409 -18.63 8.41 18.34
CA LYS A 409 -19.25 8.50 17.00
C LYS A 409 -19.63 9.94 16.64
N GLU A 410 -20.16 10.72 17.59
CA GLU A 410 -20.44 12.15 17.36
C GLU A 410 -19.16 12.96 17.10
N ALA A 411 -18.09 12.68 17.85
CA ALA A 411 -16.80 13.34 17.64
C ALA A 411 -16.18 12.98 16.28
N VAL A 412 -16.28 11.72 15.85
CA VAL A 412 -15.89 11.28 14.51
C VAL A 412 -16.67 12.03 13.44
N HIS A 413 -17.99 12.13 13.59
CA HIS A 413 -18.83 12.87 12.65
C HIS A 413 -18.43 14.36 12.56
N ALA A 414 -18.13 15.00 13.70
CA ALA A 414 -17.65 16.37 13.69
C ALA A 414 -16.34 16.55 12.93
N LEU A 415 -15.37 15.62 13.09
CA LEU A 415 -14.10 15.62 12.36
C LEU A 415 -14.31 15.41 10.85
N THR A 416 -15.15 14.46 10.47
CA THR A 416 -15.40 14.19 9.04
C THR A 416 -16.10 15.34 8.34
N GLN A 417 -17.00 16.06 9.04
CA GLN A 417 -17.64 17.27 8.51
C GLN A 417 -16.66 18.45 8.37
N ALA A 418 -15.66 18.56 9.26
CA ALA A 418 -14.62 19.58 9.14
C ALA A 418 -13.63 19.29 7.99
N HIS A 419 -13.49 18.04 7.62
CA HIS A 419 -12.57 17.54 6.59
C HIS A 419 -13.32 16.67 5.55
N PRO A 420 -14.16 17.26 4.68
CA PRO A 420 -14.90 16.51 3.67
C PRO A 420 -13.96 15.84 2.65
N VAL A 421 -14.44 14.81 1.99
CA VAL A 421 -13.77 14.21 0.82
C VAL A 421 -14.00 15.13 -0.39
N ASP A 422 -12.94 15.68 -0.99
CA ASP A 422 -13.00 16.62 -2.11
C ASP A 422 -13.14 15.94 -3.50
#